data_94d6abbe7a650fd24114de38c28f7d03
#
_entry.id   94d6abbe7a650fd24114de38c28f7d03
#
_cell.length_a   1.000
_cell.length_b   1.000
_cell.length_c   1.000
_cell.angle_alpha   90.00
_cell.angle_beta   90.00
_cell.angle_gamma   90.00
#
_symmetry.space_group_name_H-M   'P 1'
#
loop_
_entity.id
_entity.type
_entity.pdbx_description
1 polymer ?
#
loop_
_entity_poly.entity_id
_entity_poly.type
_entity_poly.pdbx_seq_one_letter_code
_entity_poly.pdbx_strand_id
1 'polypeptide(L)'
;MTEQAQQVFEQGYTVLEAVYSPTECVQIERILLESWERDGNRSMGGVFGCIFHPALKYAPELAPFYGREEIVKVMREVLDDEVCLAHSGALLANQARQFCGWHCHLNRDQADKPYDKPAGYGRRVERLLGNVYLHGSNEKVGQLLVWKRRVTEDWDLPRPDRQAEWEGQTVVECPPGSIVIFDTALWHAARPPQEPCLRIIWGGHYTGKTCTVPHREDNWFDGAELEPYRQSNAVFASLTELPPAKFRDVEGR
;
A
#
# COMPACT_ATOMS: atom_id res chain seq x y z
N MET A 1 3.84 17.87 13.52
CA MET A 1 3.30 17.22 12.31
C MET A 1 4.16 17.62 11.14
N THR A 2 4.64 16.66 10.36
CA THR A 2 5.41 16.90 9.14
C THR A 2 4.52 17.45 8.04
N GLU A 3 5.12 18.10 7.03
CA GLU A 3 4.39 18.55 5.83
C GLU A 3 3.71 17.37 5.13
N GLN A 4 4.38 16.23 5.04
CA GLN A 4 3.86 15.02 4.44
C GLN A 4 2.61 14.49 5.17
N ALA A 5 2.61 14.47 6.49
CA ALA A 5 1.43 14.09 7.26
C ALA A 5 0.28 15.07 7.05
N GLN A 6 0.56 16.38 6.99
CA GLN A 6 -0.45 17.39 6.68
C GLN A 6 -1.05 17.19 5.28
N GLN A 7 -0.24 16.87 4.28
CA GLN A 7 -0.71 16.57 2.91
C GLN A 7 -1.71 15.40 2.90
N VAL A 8 -1.47 14.34 3.71
CA VAL A 8 -2.45 13.24 3.80
C VAL A 8 -3.80 13.74 4.31
N PHE A 9 -3.82 14.59 5.34
CA PHE A 9 -5.09 15.15 5.84
C PHE A 9 -5.79 16.08 4.83
N GLU A 10 -5.04 16.85 4.06
CA GLU A 10 -5.59 17.86 3.15
C GLU A 10 -6.01 17.33 1.79
N GLN A 11 -5.36 16.28 1.30
CA GLN A 11 -5.60 15.75 -0.06
C GLN A 11 -5.71 14.22 -0.14
N GLY A 12 -5.58 13.52 0.98
CA GLY A 12 -5.73 12.07 1.08
C GLY A 12 -4.44 11.29 0.83
N TYR A 13 -3.36 11.92 0.38
CA TYR A 13 -2.08 11.24 0.10
C TYR A 13 -0.89 12.19 0.24
N THR A 14 0.28 11.59 0.29
CA THR A 14 1.58 12.28 0.16
C THR A 14 2.57 11.41 -0.60
N VAL A 15 3.65 12.02 -1.09
CA VAL A 15 4.76 11.34 -1.76
C VAL A 15 6.05 11.66 -1.00
N LEU A 16 6.79 10.62 -0.63
CA LEU A 16 8.18 10.75 -0.20
C LEU A 16 9.04 10.30 -1.38
N GLU A 17 9.72 11.24 -2.01
CA GLU A 17 10.48 10.96 -3.23
C GLU A 17 11.81 10.29 -2.94
N ALA A 18 12.17 9.30 -3.77
CA ALA A 18 13.47 8.64 -3.78
C ALA A 18 13.96 8.17 -2.39
N VAL A 19 13.04 7.67 -1.56
CA VAL A 19 13.37 7.11 -0.23
C VAL A 19 14.29 5.90 -0.36
N TYR A 20 14.14 5.15 -1.44
CA TYR A 20 15.00 4.02 -1.78
C TYR A 20 15.96 4.43 -2.90
N SER A 21 17.24 4.22 -2.65
CA SER A 21 18.30 4.47 -3.64
C SER A 21 18.14 3.56 -4.85
N PRO A 22 18.72 3.90 -6.01
CA PRO A 22 18.72 3.03 -7.19
C PRO A 22 19.25 1.61 -6.89
N THR A 23 20.27 1.49 -6.04
CA THR A 23 20.83 0.19 -5.63
C THR A 23 19.83 -0.63 -4.83
N GLU A 24 19.11 -0.01 -3.92
CA GLU A 24 18.06 -0.68 -3.14
C GLU A 24 16.87 -1.08 -4.02
N CYS A 25 16.48 -0.24 -4.97
CA CYS A 25 15.43 -0.59 -5.94
C CYS A 25 15.80 -1.85 -6.74
N VAL A 26 17.03 -1.93 -7.24
CA VAL A 26 17.55 -3.13 -7.95
C VAL A 26 17.58 -4.35 -7.02
N GLN A 27 17.97 -4.17 -5.76
CA GLN A 27 17.99 -5.25 -4.79
C GLN A 27 16.57 -5.77 -4.48
N ILE A 28 15.62 -4.89 -4.25
CA ILE A 28 14.21 -5.24 -3.99
C ILE A 28 13.61 -5.94 -5.22
N GLU A 29 13.84 -5.40 -6.41
CA GLU A 29 13.39 -6.02 -7.66
C GLU A 29 13.93 -7.44 -7.80
N ARG A 30 15.23 -7.65 -7.60
CA ARG A 30 15.86 -8.96 -7.65
C ARG A 30 15.22 -9.94 -6.67
N ILE A 31 15.03 -9.55 -5.39
CA ILE A 31 14.39 -10.37 -4.37
C ILE A 31 12.99 -10.81 -4.83
N LEU A 32 12.20 -9.89 -5.36
CA LEU A 32 10.84 -10.18 -5.83
C LEU A 32 10.83 -11.11 -7.04
N LEU A 33 11.71 -10.89 -8.01
CA LEU A 33 11.81 -11.74 -9.19
C LEU A 33 12.31 -13.16 -8.85
N GLU A 34 13.34 -13.28 -8.02
CA GLU A 34 13.84 -14.58 -7.53
C GLU A 34 12.75 -15.33 -6.74
N SER A 35 11.98 -14.62 -5.92
CA SER A 35 10.85 -15.21 -5.21
C SER A 35 9.77 -15.68 -6.17
N TRP A 36 9.47 -14.91 -7.21
CA TRP A 36 8.50 -15.31 -8.23
C TRP A 36 8.95 -16.58 -8.97
N GLU A 37 10.20 -16.65 -9.40
CA GLU A 37 10.75 -17.82 -10.09
C GLU A 37 10.74 -19.06 -9.20
N ARG A 38 11.16 -18.92 -7.94
CA ARG A 38 11.22 -20.02 -6.97
C ARG A 38 9.85 -20.63 -6.68
N ASP A 39 8.88 -19.77 -6.47
CA ASP A 39 7.57 -20.17 -5.97
C ASP A 39 6.50 -20.29 -7.06
N GLY A 40 6.83 -19.99 -8.26
CA GLY A 40 6.29 -20.37 -9.58
C GLY A 40 4.83 -20.13 -9.87
N ASN A 41 3.95 -19.66 -8.98
CA ASN A 41 2.54 -19.68 -9.32
C ASN A 41 1.63 -18.79 -8.49
N ARG A 42 2.02 -17.56 -8.28
CA ARG A 42 1.23 -16.62 -7.49
C ARG A 42 0.59 -15.53 -8.32
N SER A 43 0.40 -15.80 -9.62
CA SER A 43 -0.33 -14.89 -10.47
C SER A 43 -1.80 -14.94 -10.11
N MET A 44 -2.34 -13.84 -9.70
CA MET A 44 -3.77 -13.61 -9.84
C MET A 44 -4.05 -13.29 -11.30
N GLY A 45 -4.23 -14.34 -12.11
CA GLY A 45 -4.78 -14.24 -13.45
C GLY A 45 -4.02 -13.34 -14.43
N GLY A 46 -3.10 -13.89 -15.12
CA GLY A 46 -2.56 -13.54 -16.44
C GLY A 46 -2.29 -12.07 -16.77
N VAL A 47 -3.27 -11.31 -17.04
CA VAL A 47 -3.20 -9.94 -17.57
C VAL A 47 -2.72 -8.91 -16.55
N PHE A 48 -2.88 -9.18 -15.26
CA PHE A 48 -2.57 -8.24 -14.17
C PHE A 48 -1.18 -8.40 -13.57
N GLY A 49 -0.45 -9.43 -13.95
CA GLY A 49 0.85 -9.72 -13.35
C GLY A 49 0.78 -10.63 -12.13
N CYS A 50 1.87 -10.69 -11.39
CA CYS A 50 2.02 -11.52 -10.22
C CYS A 50 1.77 -10.70 -8.95
N ILE A 51 0.98 -11.24 -8.03
CA ILE A 51 0.71 -10.62 -6.73
C ILE A 51 1.18 -11.56 -5.63
N PHE A 52 2.00 -11.04 -4.71
CA PHE A 52 2.46 -11.73 -3.51
C PHE A 52 1.71 -11.22 -2.29
N HIS A 53 1.01 -12.10 -1.58
CA HIS A 53 0.32 -11.81 -0.33
C HIS A 53 0.43 -13.00 0.64
N PRO A 54 1.00 -12.85 1.83
CA PRO A 54 1.84 -11.75 2.28
C PRO A 54 3.22 -11.78 1.62
N ALA A 55 3.73 -10.62 1.21
CA ALA A 55 5.04 -10.54 0.55
C ALA A 55 6.17 -11.06 1.43
N LEU A 56 6.11 -10.78 2.73
CA LEU A 56 7.13 -11.21 3.70
C LEU A 56 7.19 -12.74 3.90
N LYS A 57 6.11 -13.46 3.62
CA LYS A 57 6.12 -14.93 3.65
C LYS A 57 6.96 -15.52 2.52
N TYR A 58 6.93 -14.86 1.38
CA TYR A 58 7.54 -15.37 0.15
C TYR A 58 8.90 -14.76 -0.14
N ALA A 59 9.14 -13.58 0.40
CA ALA A 59 10.37 -12.82 0.26
C ALA A 59 10.72 -12.14 1.60
N PRO A 60 11.11 -12.92 2.64
CA PRO A 60 11.43 -12.36 3.96
C PRO A 60 12.61 -11.39 3.90
N GLU A 61 13.45 -11.46 2.89
CA GLU A 61 14.57 -10.56 2.62
C GLU A 61 14.12 -9.11 2.34
N LEU A 62 12.82 -8.87 2.12
CA LEU A 62 12.25 -7.53 2.04
C LEU A 62 12.12 -6.84 3.40
N ALA A 63 12.20 -7.58 4.50
CA ALA A 63 12.00 -7.06 5.85
C ALA A 63 12.80 -5.79 6.19
N PRO A 64 14.11 -5.68 5.86
CA PRO A 64 14.89 -4.47 6.16
C PRO A 64 14.36 -3.21 5.50
N PHE A 65 13.69 -3.34 4.36
CA PHE A 65 13.17 -2.21 3.60
C PHE A 65 11.84 -1.68 4.13
N TYR A 66 11.10 -2.46 4.92
CA TYR A 66 9.91 -1.96 5.63
C TYR A 66 10.27 -1.08 6.82
N GLY A 67 11.41 -1.33 7.46
CA GLY A 67 11.85 -0.66 8.68
C GLY A 67 12.51 0.71 8.45
N ARG A 68 11.86 1.62 7.73
CA ARG A 68 12.33 2.98 7.43
C ARG A 68 11.68 4.00 8.36
N GLU A 69 12.48 4.60 9.26
CA GLU A 69 11.96 5.56 10.25
C GLU A 69 11.31 6.78 9.59
N GLU A 70 11.86 7.30 8.49
CA GLU A 70 11.29 8.45 7.78
C GLU A 70 9.88 8.18 7.26
N ILE A 71 9.58 6.93 6.84
CA ILE A 71 8.26 6.51 6.39
C ILE A 71 7.33 6.32 7.60
N VAL A 72 7.79 5.56 8.60
CA VAL A 72 7.01 5.23 9.79
C VAL A 72 6.65 6.46 10.59
N LYS A 73 7.55 7.47 10.65
CA LYS A 73 7.29 8.75 11.30
C LYS A 73 6.07 9.46 10.69
N VAL A 74 5.99 9.55 9.36
CA VAL A 74 4.83 10.17 8.69
C VAL A 74 3.56 9.40 9.01
N MET A 75 3.62 8.06 8.94
CA MET A 75 2.47 7.21 9.22
C MET A 75 1.99 7.33 10.68
N ARG A 76 2.93 7.40 11.64
CA ARG A 76 2.63 7.59 13.06
C ARG A 76 1.91 8.92 13.31
N GLU A 77 2.37 9.98 12.67
CA GLU A 77 1.73 11.30 12.80
C GLU A 77 0.32 11.34 12.17
N VAL A 78 0.08 10.60 11.09
CA VAL A 78 -1.25 10.54 10.44
C VAL A 78 -2.21 9.66 11.24
N LEU A 79 -1.74 8.51 11.74
CA LEU A 79 -2.56 7.56 12.49
C LEU A 79 -2.80 8.00 13.94
N ASP A 80 -2.00 8.96 14.44
CA ASP A 80 -1.97 9.37 15.86
C ASP A 80 -1.82 8.15 16.80
N ASP A 81 -0.93 7.22 16.41
CA ASP A 81 -0.74 5.95 17.09
C ASP A 81 0.61 5.32 16.67
N GLU A 82 1.11 4.36 17.45
CA GLU A 82 2.19 3.48 17.02
C GLU A 82 1.74 2.61 15.84
N VAL A 83 2.62 2.45 14.87
CA VAL A 83 2.29 1.84 13.59
C VAL A 83 2.47 0.33 13.61
N CYS A 84 1.54 -0.38 12.99
CA CYS A 84 1.59 -1.81 12.74
C CYS A 84 1.45 -2.09 11.23
N LEU A 85 2.29 -2.98 10.70
CA LEU A 85 2.17 -3.49 9.32
C LEU A 85 1.12 -4.60 9.29
N ALA A 86 -0.09 -4.28 8.89
CA ALA A 86 -1.22 -5.21 8.87
C ALA A 86 -1.31 -6.06 7.59
N HIS A 87 -0.65 -5.62 6.52
CA HIS A 87 -0.60 -6.30 5.24
C HIS A 87 0.74 -6.03 4.57
N SER A 88 1.37 -7.05 4.06
CA SER A 88 2.51 -6.92 3.16
C SER A 88 2.16 -7.46 1.79
N GLY A 89 2.50 -6.71 0.74
CA GLY A 89 2.15 -7.10 -0.62
C GLY A 89 3.13 -6.59 -1.66
N ALA A 90 3.16 -7.25 -2.81
CA ALA A 90 3.87 -6.79 -3.98
C ALA A 90 3.07 -7.12 -5.24
N LEU A 91 3.10 -6.22 -6.21
CA LEU A 91 2.52 -6.38 -7.53
C LEU A 91 3.62 -6.23 -8.58
N LEU A 92 3.79 -7.28 -9.39
CA LEU A 92 4.64 -7.26 -10.57
C LEU A 92 3.73 -7.27 -11.80
N ALA A 93 3.80 -6.25 -12.63
CA ALA A 93 2.99 -6.11 -13.83
C ALA A 93 3.85 -5.73 -15.03
N ASN A 94 3.39 -6.07 -16.22
CA ASN A 94 4.04 -5.70 -17.47
C ASN A 94 3.10 -4.84 -18.34
N GLN A 95 3.51 -4.55 -19.56
CA GLN A 95 2.76 -3.74 -20.53
C GLN A 95 1.38 -4.32 -20.90
N ALA A 96 1.10 -5.59 -20.61
CA ALA A 96 -0.22 -6.17 -20.86
C ALA A 96 -1.29 -5.72 -19.86
N ARG A 97 -0.88 -5.08 -18.76
CA ARG A 97 -1.82 -4.57 -17.77
C ARG A 97 -2.68 -3.47 -18.36
N GLN A 98 -3.98 -3.69 -18.29
CA GLN A 98 -4.99 -2.70 -18.69
C GLN A 98 -5.13 -1.59 -17.63
N PHE A 99 -5.96 -0.60 -17.92
CA PHE A 99 -6.37 0.40 -16.95
C PHE A 99 -6.88 -0.28 -15.68
N CYS A 100 -6.26 0.04 -14.55
CA CYS A 100 -6.75 -0.40 -13.25
C CYS A 100 -7.82 0.59 -12.80
N GLY A 101 -9.07 0.17 -12.89
CA GLY A 101 -10.21 1.02 -12.60
C GLY A 101 -10.23 1.59 -11.19
N TRP A 102 -11.00 2.64 -11.01
CA TRP A 102 -11.14 3.35 -9.74
C TRP A 102 -11.63 2.45 -8.61
N HIS A 103 -10.91 2.44 -7.52
CA HIS A 103 -11.21 1.66 -6.32
C HIS A 103 -10.62 2.34 -5.08
N CYS A 104 -11.04 1.86 -3.94
CA CYS A 104 -10.45 2.17 -2.65
C CYS A 104 -10.31 0.87 -1.84
N HIS A 105 -9.46 0.88 -0.83
CA HIS A 105 -9.20 -0.28 0.02
C HIS A 105 -10.03 -0.23 1.31
N LEU A 106 -11.32 -0.05 1.17
CA LEU A 106 -12.28 -0.18 2.27
C LEU A 106 -12.77 -1.61 2.38
N ASN A 107 -13.24 -2.02 3.55
CA ASN A 107 -13.93 -3.29 3.69
C ASN A 107 -15.13 -3.36 2.74
N ARG A 108 -15.36 -4.53 2.10
CA ARG A 108 -16.49 -4.73 1.18
C ARG A 108 -17.84 -4.39 1.81
N ASP A 109 -18.03 -4.77 3.05
CA ASP A 109 -19.25 -4.47 3.80
C ASP A 109 -19.51 -2.97 3.97
N GLN A 110 -18.46 -2.16 3.83
CA GLN A 110 -18.52 -0.70 3.86
C GLN A 110 -18.59 -0.09 2.47
N ALA A 111 -18.01 -0.76 1.44
CA ALA A 111 -17.97 -0.27 0.06
C ALA A 111 -19.23 -0.58 -0.74
N ASP A 112 -19.95 -1.67 -0.42
CA ASP A 112 -21.13 -2.12 -1.15
C ASP A 112 -22.45 -1.64 -0.53
N LYS A 113 -22.42 -1.09 0.68
CA LYS A 113 -23.59 -0.43 1.29
C LYS A 113 -23.61 1.04 0.89
N PRO A 114 -24.76 1.55 0.44
CA PRO A 114 -24.94 3.00 0.41
C PRO A 114 -24.89 3.50 1.86
N TYR A 115 -23.72 3.76 2.28
CA TYR A 115 -23.20 4.60 3.34
C TYR A 115 -23.99 4.73 4.64
N ASP A 116 -24.10 3.66 5.41
CA ASP A 116 -24.10 3.80 6.85
C ASP A 116 -22.62 3.97 7.30
N LYS A 117 -22.12 5.19 7.21
CA LYS A 117 -20.78 5.51 7.73
C LYS A 117 -20.75 5.17 9.22
N PRO A 118 -19.81 4.34 9.69
CA PRO A 118 -19.57 4.25 11.12
C PRO A 118 -19.39 5.66 11.67
N ALA A 119 -20.06 6.00 12.76
CA ALA A 119 -19.94 7.30 13.39
C ALA A 119 -18.46 7.63 13.64
N GLY A 120 -17.92 8.65 12.95
CA GLY A 120 -16.51 9.01 13.02
C GLY A 120 -15.66 8.58 11.82
N TYR A 121 -16.14 7.75 10.92
CA TYR A 121 -15.46 7.47 9.66
C TYR A 121 -15.39 8.76 8.83
N GLY A 122 -14.19 9.11 8.40
CA GLY A 122 -13.92 10.39 7.73
C GLY A 122 -13.43 11.50 8.66
N ARG A 123 -13.37 11.27 9.98
CA ARG A 123 -12.79 12.23 10.95
C ARG A 123 -11.35 11.90 11.33
N ARG A 124 -10.88 10.67 11.09
CA ARG A 124 -9.50 10.24 11.27
C ARG A 124 -9.13 9.18 10.24
N VAL A 125 -7.86 9.09 9.94
CA VAL A 125 -7.31 7.97 9.15
C VAL A 125 -7.16 6.76 10.07
N GLU A 126 -7.77 5.64 9.71
CA GLU A 126 -7.64 4.39 10.48
C GLU A 126 -6.60 3.46 9.88
N ARG A 127 -6.36 3.61 8.58
CA ARG A 127 -5.45 2.76 7.81
C ARG A 127 -4.82 3.52 6.67
N LEU A 128 -3.54 3.32 6.49
CA LEU A 128 -2.76 3.85 5.38
C LEU A 128 -2.34 2.73 4.44
N LEU A 129 -2.28 3.04 3.16
CA LEU A 129 -1.57 2.25 2.17
C LEU A 129 -0.24 2.96 1.87
N GLY A 130 0.87 2.24 1.97
CA GLY A 130 2.19 2.69 1.59
C GLY A 130 2.68 1.87 0.41
N ASN A 131 2.68 2.46 -0.78
CA ASN A 131 3.13 1.82 -2.02
C ASN A 131 4.45 2.41 -2.51
N VAL A 132 5.47 1.58 -2.58
CA VAL A 132 6.77 1.92 -3.16
C VAL A 132 6.77 1.61 -4.65
N TYR A 133 7.11 2.60 -5.45
CA TYR A 133 7.19 2.53 -6.90
C TYR A 133 8.65 2.36 -7.32
N LEU A 134 9.11 1.13 -7.54
CA LEU A 134 10.51 0.85 -7.86
C LEU A 134 10.97 1.52 -9.17
N HIS A 135 10.07 1.65 -10.12
CA HIS A 135 10.32 2.28 -11.43
C HIS A 135 9.70 3.68 -11.56
N GLY A 136 9.21 4.23 -10.44
CA GLY A 136 8.47 5.48 -10.42
C GLY A 136 7.00 5.33 -10.85
N SER A 137 6.31 6.48 -10.89
CA SER A 137 4.98 6.63 -11.46
C SER A 137 5.09 7.70 -12.55
N ASN A 138 5.02 7.30 -13.81
CA ASN A 138 5.18 8.15 -14.99
C ASN A 138 4.49 7.52 -16.21
N GLU A 139 4.45 8.23 -17.32
CA GLU A 139 3.78 7.76 -18.55
C GLU A 139 4.32 6.43 -19.05
N LYS A 140 5.63 6.20 -18.98
CA LYS A 140 6.26 4.99 -19.52
C LYS A 140 5.81 3.73 -18.82
N VAL A 141 5.79 3.77 -17.47
CA VAL A 141 5.49 2.60 -16.62
C VAL A 141 4.05 2.60 -16.08
N GLY A 142 3.26 3.61 -16.44
CA GLY A 142 1.89 3.79 -15.98
C GLY A 142 1.79 4.63 -14.72
N GLN A 143 0.93 5.64 -14.78
CA GLN A 143 0.75 6.63 -13.72
C GLN A 143 -0.29 6.20 -12.71
N LEU A 144 -0.08 6.57 -11.44
CA LEU A 144 -1.09 6.55 -10.40
C LEU A 144 -2.03 7.75 -10.60
N LEU A 145 -3.32 7.49 -10.54
CA LEU A 145 -4.38 8.50 -10.53
C LEU A 145 -5.04 8.51 -9.17
N VAL A 146 -5.33 9.68 -8.65
CA VAL A 146 -6.05 9.83 -7.38
C VAL A 146 -7.18 10.85 -7.50
N TRP A 147 -8.24 10.63 -6.74
CA TRP A 147 -9.28 11.63 -6.51
C TRP A 147 -9.02 12.29 -5.15
N LYS A 148 -8.46 13.51 -5.19
CA LYS A 148 -8.12 14.24 -3.96
C LYS A 148 -9.33 14.46 -3.08
N ARG A 149 -9.15 14.26 -1.78
CA ARG A 149 -10.15 14.57 -0.76
C ARG A 149 -9.46 14.91 0.57
N ARG A 150 -10.07 15.74 1.36
CA ARG A 150 -9.68 15.89 2.76
C ARG A 150 -10.16 14.68 3.56
N VAL A 151 -9.40 14.27 4.55
CA VAL A 151 -9.76 13.14 5.43
C VAL A 151 -11.13 13.35 6.11
N THR A 152 -11.51 14.61 6.37
CA THR A 152 -12.80 14.97 6.99
C THR A 152 -13.98 15.00 6.02
N GLU A 153 -13.73 14.92 4.71
CA GLU A 153 -14.77 14.93 3.68
C GLU A 153 -15.36 13.54 3.49
N ASP A 154 -16.57 13.51 2.95
CA ASP A 154 -17.21 12.28 2.57
C ASP A 154 -16.46 11.60 1.42
N TRP A 155 -16.42 10.28 1.46
CA TRP A 155 -15.69 9.44 0.48
C TRP A 155 -16.63 8.73 -0.49
N ASP A 156 -17.75 9.36 -0.80
CA ASP A 156 -18.72 8.87 -1.78
C ASP A 156 -18.07 8.64 -3.14
N LEU A 157 -18.61 7.72 -3.92
CA LEU A 157 -18.15 7.46 -5.26
C LEU A 157 -18.31 8.73 -6.13
N PRO A 158 -17.21 9.37 -6.55
CA PRO A 158 -17.32 10.66 -7.26
C PRO A 158 -17.95 10.54 -8.65
N ARG A 159 -17.75 9.40 -9.30
CA ARG A 159 -18.24 9.10 -10.66
C ARG A 159 -18.65 7.65 -10.77
N PRO A 160 -19.72 7.34 -11.52
CA PRO A 160 -20.25 5.97 -11.66
C PRO A 160 -19.36 5.05 -12.50
N ASP A 161 -18.71 5.58 -13.53
CA ASP A 161 -17.81 4.79 -14.39
C ASP A 161 -16.43 4.67 -13.77
N ARG A 162 -16.15 3.48 -13.28
CA ARG A 162 -14.85 3.16 -12.64
C ARG A 162 -13.79 2.72 -13.65
N GLN A 163 -14.14 2.49 -14.91
CA GLN A 163 -13.23 1.99 -15.94
C GLN A 163 -12.74 3.10 -16.89
N ALA A 164 -13.15 4.33 -16.65
CA ALA A 164 -12.71 5.50 -17.40
C ALA A 164 -11.94 6.47 -16.51
N GLU A 165 -11.12 7.29 -17.13
CA GLU A 165 -10.48 8.41 -16.44
C GLU A 165 -11.54 9.44 -16.02
N TRP A 166 -11.36 10.03 -14.84
CA TRP A 166 -12.30 11.00 -14.31
C TRP A 166 -11.80 12.43 -14.52
N GLU A 167 -12.63 13.27 -15.13
CA GLU A 167 -12.33 14.68 -15.25
C GLU A 167 -12.13 15.32 -13.85
N GLY A 168 -11.01 16.01 -13.66
CA GLY A 168 -10.59 16.57 -12.37
C GLY A 168 -9.72 15.64 -11.52
N GLN A 169 -9.41 14.43 -12.01
CA GLN A 169 -8.44 13.55 -11.37
C GLN A 169 -7.06 14.20 -11.25
N THR A 170 -6.30 13.75 -10.28
CA THR A 170 -4.90 14.15 -10.15
C THR A 170 -4.01 13.01 -10.60
N VAL A 171 -3.06 13.30 -11.49
CA VAL A 171 -1.98 12.40 -11.87
C VAL A 171 -0.87 12.53 -10.84
N VAL A 172 -0.50 11.42 -10.20
CA VAL A 172 0.60 11.38 -9.24
C VAL A 172 1.83 10.82 -9.95
N GLU A 173 2.79 11.68 -10.20
CA GLU A 173 4.09 11.30 -10.74
C GLU A 173 5.14 11.32 -9.65
N CYS A 174 6.06 10.38 -9.68
CA CYS A 174 7.19 10.33 -8.76
C CYS A 174 8.38 9.58 -9.38
N PRO A 175 9.61 9.93 -8.98
CA PRO A 175 10.81 9.22 -9.43
C PRO A 175 10.87 7.78 -8.88
N PRO A 176 11.71 6.91 -9.48
CA PRO A 176 11.98 5.57 -8.96
C PRO A 176 12.39 5.58 -7.49
N GLY A 177 11.93 4.58 -6.73
CA GLY A 177 12.24 4.45 -5.30
C GLY A 177 11.41 5.35 -4.39
N SER A 178 10.40 6.05 -4.91
CA SER A 178 9.46 6.83 -4.10
C SER A 178 8.39 5.95 -3.46
N ILE A 179 7.89 6.41 -2.32
CA ILE A 179 6.70 5.83 -1.69
C ILE A 179 5.54 6.83 -1.75
N VAL A 180 4.38 6.35 -2.15
CA VAL A 180 3.12 7.08 -2.01
C VAL A 180 2.37 6.53 -0.82
N ILE A 181 2.08 7.38 0.16
CA ILE A 181 1.32 7.06 1.36
C ILE A 181 -0.05 7.70 1.22
N PHE A 182 -1.12 6.90 1.34
CA PHE A 182 -2.46 7.43 1.21
C PHE A 182 -3.48 6.71 2.13
N ASP A 183 -4.52 7.45 2.47
CA ASP A 183 -5.69 6.92 3.17
C ASP A 183 -6.34 5.81 2.32
N THR A 184 -6.58 4.65 2.90
CA THR A 184 -7.24 3.53 2.21
C THR A 184 -8.63 3.87 1.68
N ALA A 185 -9.25 4.95 2.16
CA ALA A 185 -10.51 5.49 1.63
C ALA A 185 -10.32 6.36 0.37
N LEU A 186 -9.08 6.67 -0.02
CA LEU A 186 -8.82 7.48 -1.21
C LEU A 186 -9.13 6.69 -2.48
N TRP A 187 -10.01 7.23 -3.33
CA TRP A 187 -10.25 6.69 -4.65
C TRP A 187 -9.01 6.86 -5.51
N HIS A 188 -8.55 5.75 -6.09
CA HIS A 188 -7.38 5.74 -6.95
C HIS A 188 -7.54 4.74 -8.10
N ALA A 189 -6.77 4.98 -9.15
CA ALA A 189 -6.71 4.17 -10.34
C ALA A 189 -5.27 4.15 -10.88
N ALA A 190 -5.00 3.36 -11.90
CA ALA A 190 -3.69 3.39 -12.55
C ALA A 190 -3.82 3.26 -14.07
N ARG A 191 -3.12 4.14 -14.78
CA ARG A 191 -2.97 4.04 -16.23
C ARG A 191 -2.15 2.81 -16.62
N PRO A 192 -2.41 2.22 -17.78
CA PRO A 192 -1.54 1.19 -18.33
C PRO A 192 -0.16 1.79 -18.67
N PRO A 193 0.90 0.97 -18.65
CA PRO A 193 2.19 1.39 -19.23
C PRO A 193 2.05 1.68 -20.71
N GLN A 194 2.76 2.69 -21.18
CA GLN A 194 2.81 3.04 -22.62
C GLN A 194 3.96 2.34 -23.36
N GLU A 195 4.98 1.91 -22.63
CA GLU A 195 6.15 1.22 -23.18
C GLU A 195 6.25 -0.21 -22.61
N PRO A 196 6.88 -1.14 -23.35
CA PRO A 196 7.24 -2.43 -22.77
C PRO A 196 8.11 -2.24 -21.52
N CYS A 197 7.59 -2.63 -20.39
CA CYS A 197 8.27 -2.46 -19.10
C CYS A 197 7.83 -3.49 -18.08
N LEU A 198 8.64 -3.65 -17.05
CA LEU A 198 8.24 -4.25 -15.79
C LEU A 198 7.89 -3.11 -14.82
N ARG A 199 6.71 -3.18 -14.21
CA ARG A 199 6.27 -2.29 -13.16
C ARG A 199 6.17 -3.07 -11.87
N ILE A 200 6.91 -2.66 -10.88
CA ILE A 200 6.86 -3.25 -9.54
C ILE A 200 6.39 -2.20 -8.55
N ILE A 201 5.35 -2.56 -7.82
CA ILE A 201 4.86 -1.84 -6.65
C ILE A 201 4.90 -2.82 -5.50
N TRP A 202 5.52 -2.44 -4.39
CA TRP A 202 5.52 -3.23 -3.17
C TRP A 202 5.28 -2.35 -1.96
N GLY A 203 4.86 -2.95 -0.87
CA GLY A 203 4.55 -2.20 0.35
C GLY A 203 3.51 -2.90 1.18
N GLY A 204 2.57 -2.14 1.73
CA GLY A 204 1.55 -2.74 2.57
C GLY A 204 0.54 -1.77 3.12
N HIS A 205 -0.38 -2.32 3.91
CA HIS A 205 -1.29 -1.55 4.72
C HIS A 205 -0.73 -1.39 6.13
N TYR A 206 -0.86 -0.19 6.63
CA TYR A 206 -0.42 0.18 7.97
C TYR A 206 -1.61 0.69 8.78
N THR A 207 -1.63 0.37 10.05
CA THR A 207 -2.70 0.77 10.96
C THR A 207 -2.12 1.08 12.32
N GLY A 208 -2.83 1.84 13.14
CA GLY A 208 -2.45 2.05 14.54
C GLY A 208 -2.52 0.75 15.33
N LYS A 209 -1.63 0.57 16.32
CA LYS A 209 -1.64 -0.60 17.22
C LYS A 209 -2.92 -0.69 18.04
N THR A 210 -3.57 0.44 18.34
CA THR A 210 -4.85 0.48 19.07
C THR A 210 -6.07 0.28 18.18
N CYS A 211 -5.92 0.27 16.85
CA CYS A 211 -7.03 0.04 15.95
C CYS A 211 -7.59 -1.38 16.12
N THR A 212 -8.86 -1.53 16.40
CA THR A 212 -9.55 -2.80 16.65
C THR A 212 -10.34 -3.30 15.45
N VAL A 213 -10.38 -2.54 14.37
CA VAL A 213 -11.16 -2.89 13.16
C VAL A 213 -10.32 -3.78 12.25
N PRO A 214 -10.64 -5.07 12.10
CA PRO A 214 -9.97 -5.95 11.15
C PRO A 214 -10.31 -5.53 9.73
N HIS A 215 -9.39 -5.78 8.80
CA HIS A 215 -9.60 -5.56 7.39
C HIS A 215 -9.44 -6.86 6.62
N ARG A 216 -10.24 -7.05 5.57
CA ARG A 216 -10.24 -8.27 4.74
C ARG A 216 -8.89 -8.59 4.08
N GLU A 217 -8.06 -7.56 3.90
CA GLU A 217 -6.75 -7.68 3.29
C GLU A 217 -5.62 -7.86 4.32
N ASP A 218 -5.96 -7.91 5.61
CA ASP A 218 -4.96 -8.23 6.64
C ASP A 218 -4.36 -9.60 6.34
N ASN A 219 -3.05 -9.65 6.25
CA ASN A 219 -2.32 -10.86 5.89
C ASN A 219 -1.03 -11.00 6.69
N TRP A 220 -1.16 -10.75 7.97
CA TRP A 220 -0.05 -10.83 8.90
C TRP A 220 0.77 -12.11 8.70
N PHE A 221 2.08 -11.96 8.75
CA PHE A 221 3.02 -13.06 8.71
C PHE A 221 4.03 -12.95 9.86
N ASP A 222 4.12 -14.01 10.65
CA ASP A 222 5.02 -14.11 11.81
C ASP A 222 5.88 -15.39 11.71
N GLY A 223 6.58 -15.53 10.58
CA GLY A 223 7.51 -16.65 10.39
C GLY A 223 8.80 -16.44 11.16
N ALA A 224 9.41 -17.54 11.60
CA ALA A 224 10.70 -17.56 12.30
C ALA A 224 11.83 -16.93 11.46
N GLU A 225 11.69 -16.95 10.15
CA GLU A 225 12.61 -16.33 9.19
C GLU A 225 12.67 -14.81 9.28
N LEU A 226 11.68 -14.16 9.93
CA LEU A 226 11.70 -12.71 10.17
C LEU A 226 12.48 -12.32 11.43
N GLU A 227 12.76 -13.26 12.31
CA GLU A 227 13.41 -12.99 13.59
C GLU A 227 14.79 -12.32 13.47
N PRO A 228 15.70 -12.74 12.57
CA PRO A 228 16.98 -12.05 12.37
C PRO A 228 16.82 -10.57 11.97
N TYR A 229 15.78 -10.26 11.21
CA TYR A 229 15.49 -8.89 10.77
C TYR A 229 14.91 -8.03 11.90
N ARG A 230 14.07 -8.61 12.75
CA ARG A 230 13.56 -7.93 13.97
C ARG A 230 14.70 -7.59 14.92
N GLN A 231 15.64 -8.50 15.14
CA GLN A 231 16.80 -8.27 15.99
C GLN A 231 17.75 -7.21 15.46
N SER A 232 17.85 -7.07 14.15
CA SER A 232 18.76 -6.12 13.49
C SER A 232 18.14 -4.75 13.20
N ASN A 233 16.80 -4.64 13.20
CA ASN A 233 16.08 -3.41 12.86
C ASN A 233 14.90 -3.19 13.82
N ALA A 234 15.08 -2.26 14.78
CA ALA A 234 14.09 -1.96 15.80
C ALA A 234 12.78 -1.37 15.20
N VAL A 235 12.86 -0.63 14.10
CA VAL A 235 11.67 -0.08 13.43
C VAL A 235 10.85 -1.22 12.82
N PHE A 236 11.50 -2.16 12.15
CA PHE A 236 10.82 -3.35 11.62
C PHE A 236 10.25 -4.22 12.73
N ALA A 237 10.97 -4.40 13.81
CA ALA A 237 10.47 -5.13 14.99
C ALA A 237 9.16 -4.50 15.51
N SER A 238 9.16 -3.17 15.68
CA SER A 238 7.95 -2.44 16.14
C SER A 238 6.78 -2.56 15.16
N LEU A 239 7.04 -2.48 13.84
CA LEU A 239 6.00 -2.64 12.80
C LEU A 239 5.36 -4.02 12.79
N THR A 240 6.13 -5.04 13.16
CA THR A 240 5.70 -6.45 13.12
C THR A 240 5.34 -7.00 14.49
N GLU A 241 5.34 -6.17 15.53
CA GLU A 241 4.81 -6.51 16.83
C GLU A 241 3.27 -6.53 16.79
N LEU A 242 2.70 -7.70 16.99
CA LEU A 242 1.24 -7.88 16.99
C LEU A 242 0.57 -7.15 18.14
N PRO A 243 -0.47 -6.34 17.89
CA PRO A 243 -1.43 -6.03 18.91
C PRO A 243 -2.21 -7.32 19.25
N PRO A 244 -2.28 -7.70 20.55
CA PRO A 244 -2.69 -9.05 20.98
C PRO A 244 -4.09 -9.51 20.56
N ALA A 245 -4.98 -8.61 20.16
CA ALA A 245 -6.38 -8.92 19.90
C ALA A 245 -6.78 -8.93 18.41
N LYS A 246 -5.99 -8.34 17.53
CA LYS A 246 -6.43 -7.95 16.19
C LYS A 246 -6.47 -9.07 15.15
N PHE A 247 -5.65 -10.09 15.34
CA PHE A 247 -5.39 -11.10 14.32
C PHE A 247 -5.75 -12.53 14.73
N ARG A 248 -6.23 -12.73 15.96
CA ARG A 248 -6.57 -14.07 16.44
C ARG A 248 -7.86 -14.64 15.84
N ASP A 249 -8.74 -13.78 15.31
CA ASP A 249 -10.03 -14.20 14.77
C ASP A 249 -10.02 -14.47 13.24
N VAL A 250 -8.89 -14.26 12.56
CA VAL A 250 -8.78 -14.46 11.10
C VAL A 250 -8.44 -15.92 10.72
N GLU A 251 -7.97 -16.74 11.69
CA GLU A 251 -7.67 -18.17 11.43
C GLU A 251 -8.92 -19.08 11.31
N GLY A 252 -10.10 -18.50 11.40
CA GLY A 252 -11.37 -19.22 11.35
C GLY A 252 -12.16 -19.08 10.04
N ARG A 253 -11.56 -18.64 8.92
CA ARG A 253 -12.25 -18.56 7.62
C ARG A 253 -11.48 -19.25 6.52
#